data_059fd4f89591782f6a29060ac5ef8359
#
_entry.id   059fd4f89591782f6a29060ac5ef8359
#
_cell.length_a   1.000
_cell.length_b   1.000
_cell.length_c   1.000
_cell.angle_alpha   90.00
_cell.angle_beta   90.00
_cell.angle_gamma   90.00
#
_symmetry.space_group_name_H-M   'P 1'
#
loop_
_entity.id
_entity.type
_entity.pdbx_description
1 polymer ?
#
loop_
_entity_poly.entity_id
_entity_poly.type
_entity_poly.pdbx_seq_one_letter_code
_entity_poly.pdbx_strand_id
1 'polypeptide(L)'
;QPHVPARVEAFDAETAHPATVPRVLEGPAYVTDGDTIKIQKTQVRLYGIDAPELHHPFGKKAKWAMVRLCKGQVVRAEITAEDDYGRTVAKCFLPDGRDLSEELVKLGLALDWPKFSGGKYSDFEVSGIRKKLWLADARQKGHMHVWAKFDARNNAASKAE
;
A
#
# COMPACT_ATOMS: atom_id res chain seq x y z
N GLN A 1 -16.95 16.14 21.88
CA GLN A 1 -16.17 14.90 21.78
C GLN A 1 -14.80 15.17 21.20
N PRO A 2 -13.76 14.62 21.78
CA PRO A 2 -12.46 14.75 21.18
C PRO A 2 -12.47 14.11 19.79
N HIS A 3 -12.04 14.88 18.82
CA HIS A 3 -11.94 14.38 17.46
C HIS A 3 -10.78 13.38 17.38
N VAL A 4 -11.11 12.10 17.39
CA VAL A 4 -10.14 11.06 17.09
C VAL A 4 -10.07 10.95 15.57
N PRO A 5 -8.88 11.17 14.97
CA PRO A 5 -8.76 10.97 13.53
C PRO A 5 -9.26 9.57 13.17
N ALA A 6 -10.16 9.48 12.22
CA ALA A 6 -10.65 8.19 11.78
C ALA A 6 -9.46 7.33 11.34
N ARG A 7 -9.29 6.19 12.01
CA ARG A 7 -8.28 5.23 11.60
C ARG A 7 -8.61 4.78 10.18
N VAL A 8 -7.61 4.85 9.29
CA VAL A 8 -7.81 4.35 7.93
C VAL A 8 -7.89 2.83 8.01
N GLU A 9 -9.07 2.30 7.77
CA GLU A 9 -9.28 0.86 7.75
C GLU A 9 -8.69 0.27 6.47
N ALA A 10 -7.99 -0.85 6.61
CA ALA A 10 -7.41 -1.54 5.47
C ALA A 10 -8.50 -2.16 4.58
N PHE A 11 -8.20 -2.30 3.31
CA PHE A 11 -9.06 -3.03 2.36
C PHE A 11 -9.33 -4.43 2.90
N ASP A 12 -10.60 -4.83 2.89
CA ASP A 12 -11.01 -6.14 3.40
C ASP A 12 -11.09 -7.15 2.26
N ALA A 13 -10.05 -7.98 2.14
CA ALA A 13 -10.00 -9.02 1.11
C ALA A 13 -11.03 -10.13 1.31
N GLU A 14 -11.54 -10.31 2.54
CA GLU A 14 -12.56 -11.32 2.80
C GLU A 14 -13.92 -10.97 2.22
N THR A 15 -14.26 -9.68 2.19
CA THR A 15 -15.50 -9.21 1.57
C THR A 15 -15.29 -8.76 0.12
N ALA A 16 -14.06 -8.80 -0.37
CA ALA A 16 -13.72 -8.29 -1.68
C ALA A 16 -14.39 -9.09 -2.80
N HIS A 17 -14.81 -8.38 -3.82
CA HIS A 17 -15.36 -8.96 -5.04
C HIS A 17 -14.81 -8.19 -6.24
N PRO A 18 -14.72 -8.84 -7.41
CA PRO A 18 -14.32 -8.13 -8.62
C PRO A 18 -15.30 -7.00 -8.93
N ALA A 19 -14.79 -5.90 -9.45
CA ALA A 19 -15.65 -4.82 -9.93
C ALA A 19 -16.52 -5.34 -11.09
N THR A 20 -17.84 -5.24 -10.94
CA THR A 20 -18.78 -5.78 -11.93
C THR A 20 -18.89 -4.93 -13.18
N VAL A 21 -18.49 -3.64 -13.10
CA VAL A 21 -18.46 -2.70 -14.21
C VAL A 21 -17.10 -2.04 -14.20
N PRO A 22 -16.43 -1.90 -15.36
CA PRO A 22 -15.18 -1.14 -15.43
C PRO A 22 -15.38 0.23 -14.83
N ARG A 23 -14.62 0.56 -13.80
CA ARG A 23 -14.74 1.83 -13.09
C ARG A 23 -13.37 2.46 -13.01
N VAL A 24 -13.31 3.72 -13.41
CA VAL A 24 -12.10 4.51 -13.38
C VAL A 24 -12.35 5.74 -12.51
N LEU A 25 -11.43 6.00 -11.58
CA LEU A 25 -11.39 7.25 -10.84
C LEU A 25 -10.21 8.06 -11.34
N GLU A 26 -10.40 9.36 -11.53
CA GLU A 26 -9.30 10.26 -11.86
C GLU A 26 -9.32 11.46 -10.93
N GLY A 27 -8.15 11.90 -10.52
CA GLY A 27 -8.02 13.08 -9.68
C GLY A 27 -6.69 13.14 -8.96
N PRO A 28 -6.47 14.25 -8.24
CA PRO A 28 -5.34 14.34 -7.34
C PRO A 28 -5.41 13.24 -6.27
N ALA A 29 -4.26 12.67 -5.93
CA ALA A 29 -4.18 11.61 -4.95
C ALA A 29 -3.69 12.17 -3.62
N TYR A 30 -4.42 11.86 -2.55
CA TYR A 30 -3.94 12.06 -1.18
C TYR A 30 -3.32 10.75 -0.68
N VAL A 31 -2.07 10.79 -0.27
CA VAL A 31 -1.34 9.59 0.13
C VAL A 31 -1.50 9.36 1.63
N THR A 32 -2.00 8.18 2.02
CA THR A 32 -2.12 7.81 3.43
C THR A 32 -0.96 6.94 3.88
N ASP A 33 -0.52 6.01 3.05
CA ASP A 33 0.75 5.29 3.23
C ASP A 33 1.27 4.84 1.87
N GLY A 34 2.37 4.09 1.83
CA GLY A 34 3.06 3.79 0.58
C GLY A 34 2.19 3.09 -0.47
N ASP A 35 1.25 2.28 -0.04
CA ASP A 35 0.38 1.50 -0.93
C ASP A 35 -1.11 1.89 -0.86
N THR A 36 -1.43 3.02 -0.22
CA THR A 36 -2.82 3.45 -0.06
C THR A 36 -2.94 4.95 -0.32
N ILE A 37 -3.83 5.30 -1.25
CA ILE A 37 -4.12 6.67 -1.63
C ILE A 37 -5.62 6.91 -1.57
N LYS A 38 -6.02 8.18 -1.59
CA LYS A 38 -7.43 8.58 -1.73
C LYS A 38 -7.59 9.43 -2.99
N ILE A 39 -8.57 9.09 -3.79
CA ILE A 39 -8.98 9.87 -4.96
C ILE A 39 -10.47 10.13 -4.82
N GLN A 40 -10.89 11.38 -4.89
CA GLN A 40 -12.31 11.77 -4.76
C GLN A 40 -12.94 11.14 -3.52
N LYS A 41 -12.27 11.17 -2.38
CA LYS A 41 -12.70 10.60 -1.09
C LYS A 41 -12.77 9.06 -1.07
N THR A 42 -12.46 8.39 -2.16
CA THR A 42 -12.43 6.92 -2.21
C THR A 42 -11.04 6.42 -1.82
N GLN A 43 -10.98 5.51 -0.85
CA GLN A 43 -9.73 4.86 -0.48
C GLN A 43 -9.36 3.82 -1.54
N VAL A 44 -8.15 3.92 -2.05
CA VAL A 44 -7.63 3.05 -3.11
C VAL A 44 -6.34 2.40 -2.61
N ARG A 45 -6.36 1.08 -2.55
CA ARG A 45 -5.14 0.30 -2.34
C ARG A 45 -4.50 0.02 -3.69
N LEU A 46 -3.20 0.25 -3.79
CA LEU A 46 -2.47 -0.01 -5.03
C LEU A 46 -2.40 -1.50 -5.32
N TYR A 47 -2.74 -1.86 -6.55
CA TYR A 47 -2.82 -3.25 -6.99
C TYR A 47 -1.49 -3.98 -6.84
N GLY A 48 -1.55 -5.18 -6.26
CA GLY A 48 -0.51 -6.20 -6.37
C GLY A 48 0.78 -5.97 -5.59
N ILE A 49 0.85 -4.95 -4.75
CA ILE A 49 2.06 -4.66 -3.98
C ILE A 49 1.80 -4.62 -2.49
N ASP A 50 2.88 -4.67 -1.74
CA ASP A 50 2.88 -4.62 -0.29
C ASP A 50 3.99 -3.67 0.17
N ALA A 51 3.61 -2.51 0.70
CA ALA A 51 4.54 -1.53 1.25
C ALA A 51 4.62 -1.68 2.77
N PRO A 52 5.76 -1.30 3.39
CA PRO A 52 5.86 -1.32 4.85
C PRO A 52 4.81 -0.41 5.50
N GLU A 53 4.30 -0.83 6.65
CA GLU A 53 3.41 0.00 7.46
C GLU A 53 4.15 1.26 7.94
N LEU A 54 3.40 2.34 8.21
CA LEU A 54 4.00 3.62 8.58
C LEU A 54 4.93 3.53 9.79
N HIS A 55 4.59 2.70 10.77
CA HIS A 55 5.38 2.53 11.99
C HIS A 55 6.49 1.47 11.85
N HIS A 56 6.57 0.80 10.70
CA HIS A 56 7.62 -0.17 10.41
C HIS A 56 8.81 0.51 9.72
N PRO A 57 10.00 -0.12 9.75
CA PRO A 57 11.15 0.40 9.00
C PRO A 57 10.80 0.63 7.53
N PHE A 58 11.23 1.77 6.99
CA PHE A 58 10.98 2.23 5.61
C PHE A 58 9.53 2.61 5.31
N GLY A 59 8.60 2.50 6.28
CA GLY A 59 7.20 2.86 6.04
C GLY A 59 7.01 4.33 5.67
N LYS A 60 7.66 5.23 6.41
CA LYS A 60 7.62 6.66 6.11
C LYS A 60 8.29 6.99 4.78
N LYS A 61 9.40 6.32 4.46
CA LYS A 61 10.08 6.50 3.17
C LYS A 61 9.19 6.10 2.01
N ALA A 62 8.46 4.98 2.14
CA ALA A 62 7.51 4.53 1.14
C ALA A 62 6.38 5.55 0.94
N LYS A 63 5.81 6.05 2.04
CA LYS A 63 4.79 7.09 1.98
C LYS A 63 5.29 8.34 1.24
N TRP A 64 6.45 8.86 1.63
CA TRP A 64 6.97 10.09 1.02
C TRP A 64 7.39 9.89 -0.43
N ALA A 65 7.86 8.70 -0.81
CA ALA A 65 8.11 8.37 -2.21
C ALA A 65 6.81 8.43 -3.03
N MET A 66 5.73 7.88 -2.50
CA MET A 66 4.43 7.94 -3.17
C MET A 66 3.91 9.39 -3.25
N VAL A 67 4.11 10.19 -2.19
CA VAL A 67 3.77 11.61 -2.21
C VAL A 67 4.50 12.32 -3.35
N ARG A 68 5.80 12.07 -3.50
CA ARG A 68 6.59 12.70 -4.58
C ARG A 68 6.13 12.26 -5.97
N LEU A 69 5.79 10.97 -6.13
CA LEU A 69 5.28 10.46 -7.41
C LEU A 69 3.96 11.11 -7.79
N CYS A 70 3.08 11.32 -6.83
CA CYS A 70 1.72 11.82 -7.07
C CYS A 70 1.63 13.36 -7.08
N LYS A 71 2.62 14.06 -6.57
CA LYS A 71 2.57 15.51 -6.38
C LYS A 71 2.30 16.25 -7.69
N GLY A 72 1.23 17.03 -7.70
CA GLY A 72 0.86 17.82 -8.88
C GLY A 72 0.36 16.98 -10.05
N GLN A 73 0.05 15.71 -9.83
CA GLN A 73 -0.37 14.78 -10.89
C GLN A 73 -1.84 14.41 -10.74
N VAL A 74 -2.50 14.24 -11.87
CA VAL A 74 -3.82 13.60 -11.91
C VAL A 74 -3.58 12.09 -12.04
N VAL A 75 -3.99 11.33 -11.02
CA VAL A 75 -3.82 9.88 -11.01
C VAL A 75 -5.06 9.22 -11.58
N ARG A 76 -4.88 8.26 -12.47
CA ARG A 76 -5.96 7.45 -13.02
C ARG A 76 -5.94 6.09 -12.33
N ALA A 77 -7.02 5.75 -11.63
CA ALA A 77 -7.16 4.49 -10.93
C ALA A 77 -8.17 3.59 -11.66
N GLU A 78 -7.70 2.48 -12.18
CA GLU A 78 -8.54 1.45 -12.81
C GLU A 78 -8.90 0.41 -11.75
N ILE A 79 -10.12 0.47 -11.26
CA ILE A 79 -10.57 -0.34 -10.13
C ILE A 79 -10.71 -1.80 -10.55
N THR A 80 -10.05 -2.70 -9.82
CA THR A 80 -10.08 -4.15 -10.06
C THR A 80 -10.94 -4.89 -9.05
N ALA A 81 -11.10 -4.36 -7.84
CA ALA A 81 -11.87 -5.01 -6.78
C ALA A 81 -12.42 -3.97 -5.80
N GLU A 82 -13.51 -4.32 -5.15
CA GLU A 82 -14.11 -3.52 -4.07
C GLU A 82 -14.42 -4.43 -2.89
N ASP A 83 -14.32 -3.90 -1.66
CA ASP A 83 -14.83 -4.60 -0.49
C ASP A 83 -16.24 -4.09 -0.13
N ASP A 84 -16.87 -4.71 0.86
CA ASP A 84 -18.24 -4.34 1.27
C ASP A 84 -18.32 -2.95 1.93
N TYR A 85 -17.17 -2.34 2.24
CA TYR A 85 -17.08 -1.04 2.90
C TYR A 85 -16.75 0.11 1.93
N GLY A 86 -16.76 -0.17 0.63
CA GLY A 86 -16.49 0.84 -0.40
C GLY A 86 -15.01 1.14 -0.63
N ARG A 87 -14.10 0.41 0.00
CA ARG A 87 -12.67 0.51 -0.28
C ARG A 87 -12.35 -0.29 -1.53
N THR A 88 -11.40 0.20 -2.31
CA THR A 88 -11.12 -0.40 -3.62
C THR A 88 -9.66 -0.80 -3.73
N VAL A 89 -9.39 -1.72 -4.65
CA VAL A 89 -8.04 -1.97 -5.18
C VAL A 89 -8.04 -1.52 -6.62
N ALA A 90 -7.00 -0.81 -7.03
CA ALA A 90 -6.90 -0.30 -8.39
C ALA A 90 -5.45 -0.31 -8.92
N LYS A 91 -5.35 -0.49 -10.24
CA LYS A 91 -4.11 -0.19 -10.96
C LYS A 91 -4.09 1.31 -11.18
N CYS A 92 -3.06 1.98 -10.67
CA CYS A 92 -3.00 3.43 -10.68
C CYS A 92 -1.86 3.91 -11.58
N PHE A 93 -2.18 4.88 -12.44
CA PHE A 93 -1.26 5.37 -13.46
C PHE A 93 -1.10 6.88 -13.39
N LEU A 94 0.12 7.34 -13.62
CA LEU A 94 0.41 8.75 -13.84
C LEU A 94 0.04 9.15 -15.28
N PRO A 95 -0.09 10.46 -15.57
CA PRO A 95 -0.44 10.89 -16.91
C PRO A 95 0.51 10.41 -18.01
N ASP A 96 1.78 10.16 -17.68
CA ASP A 96 2.76 9.63 -18.61
C ASP A 96 2.68 8.10 -18.81
N GLY A 97 1.74 7.44 -18.12
CA GLY A 97 1.54 5.99 -18.24
C GLY A 97 2.28 5.15 -17.21
N ARG A 98 3.11 5.74 -16.34
CA ARG A 98 3.82 4.96 -15.33
C ARG A 98 2.84 4.37 -14.32
N ASP A 99 3.02 3.08 -14.02
CA ASP A 99 2.26 2.35 -13.01
C ASP A 99 2.85 2.66 -11.63
N LEU A 100 2.07 3.22 -10.72
CA LEU A 100 2.53 3.60 -9.39
C LEU A 100 3.03 2.40 -8.58
N SER A 101 2.40 1.23 -8.72
CA SER A 101 2.86 0.01 -8.05
C SER A 101 4.25 -0.38 -8.54
N GLU A 102 4.46 -0.38 -9.85
CA GLU A 102 5.77 -0.70 -10.45
C GLU A 102 6.84 0.29 -9.98
N GLU A 103 6.52 1.59 -9.99
CA GLU A 103 7.48 2.61 -9.58
C GLU A 103 7.92 2.44 -8.12
N LEU A 104 6.99 2.14 -7.22
CA LEU A 104 7.34 1.95 -5.81
C LEU A 104 8.19 0.70 -5.60
N VAL A 105 7.91 -0.38 -6.32
CA VAL A 105 8.72 -1.61 -6.27
C VAL A 105 10.13 -1.34 -6.79
N LYS A 106 10.27 -0.63 -7.91
CA LYS A 106 11.57 -0.25 -8.47
C LYS A 106 12.41 0.60 -7.52
N LEU A 107 11.76 1.44 -6.71
CA LEU A 107 12.44 2.26 -5.71
C LEU A 107 12.92 1.46 -4.49
N GLY A 108 12.57 0.17 -4.40
CA GLY A 108 12.92 -0.65 -3.24
C GLY A 108 12.08 -0.33 -2.01
N LEU A 109 10.85 0.15 -2.18
CA LEU A 109 9.97 0.57 -1.08
C LEU A 109 8.67 -0.21 -1.03
N ALA A 110 8.53 -1.23 -1.85
CA ALA A 110 7.42 -2.17 -1.81
C ALA A 110 7.86 -3.51 -2.37
N LEU A 111 7.15 -4.56 -1.99
CA LEU A 111 7.30 -5.89 -2.53
C LEU A 111 6.16 -6.20 -3.48
N ASP A 112 6.43 -7.01 -4.50
CA ASP A 112 5.37 -7.69 -5.24
C ASP A 112 4.61 -8.61 -4.28
N TRP A 113 3.29 -8.69 -4.42
CA TRP A 113 2.49 -9.64 -3.65
C TRP A 113 1.87 -10.64 -4.62
N PRO A 114 2.55 -11.78 -4.88
CA PRO A 114 2.15 -12.73 -5.93
C PRO A 114 0.71 -13.23 -5.80
N LYS A 115 0.21 -13.38 -4.57
CA LYS A 115 -1.17 -13.80 -4.32
C LYS A 115 -2.19 -12.89 -5.02
N PHE A 116 -1.89 -11.58 -5.13
CA PHE A 116 -2.79 -10.60 -5.71
C PHE A 116 -2.36 -10.13 -7.09
N SER A 117 -1.06 -10.12 -7.38
CA SER A 117 -0.54 -9.61 -8.65
C SER A 117 -0.35 -10.70 -9.70
N GLY A 118 -0.29 -11.98 -9.27
CA GLY A 118 0.13 -13.06 -10.14
C GLY A 118 1.61 -12.99 -10.52
N GLY A 119 2.41 -12.25 -9.75
CA GLY A 119 3.84 -12.09 -10.02
C GLY A 119 4.19 -10.91 -10.94
N LYS A 120 3.22 -10.05 -11.23
CA LYS A 120 3.37 -8.96 -12.19
C LYS A 120 4.57 -8.05 -11.92
N TYR A 121 4.88 -7.80 -10.65
CA TYR A 121 5.94 -6.86 -10.26
C TYR A 121 7.20 -7.53 -9.75
N SER A 122 7.27 -8.86 -9.73
CA SER A 122 8.39 -9.58 -9.13
C SER A 122 9.74 -9.25 -9.79
N ASP A 123 9.76 -9.08 -11.11
CA ASP A 123 10.98 -8.79 -11.84
C ASP A 123 11.53 -7.38 -11.58
N PHE A 124 10.72 -6.50 -11.01
CA PHE A 124 11.11 -5.14 -10.67
C PHE A 124 11.66 -5.02 -9.25
N GLU A 125 11.57 -6.08 -8.44
CA GLU A 125 12.09 -6.06 -7.07
C GLU A 125 13.60 -5.87 -7.08
N VAL A 126 14.07 -4.98 -6.19
CA VAL A 126 15.50 -4.72 -6.02
C VAL A 126 16.13 -5.92 -5.32
N SER A 127 17.35 -6.29 -5.73
CA SER A 127 18.08 -7.39 -5.11
C SER A 127 18.20 -7.19 -3.60
N GLY A 128 17.89 -8.23 -2.83
CA GLY A 128 17.96 -8.21 -1.36
C GLY A 128 16.80 -7.49 -0.68
N ILE A 129 15.79 -7.06 -1.44
CA ILE A 129 14.69 -6.26 -0.91
C ILE A 129 13.88 -7.01 0.17
N ARG A 130 13.78 -8.32 0.08
CA ARG A 130 13.01 -9.10 1.04
C ARG A 130 13.67 -9.17 2.42
N LYS A 131 14.98 -9.03 2.48
CA LYS A 131 15.70 -8.86 3.76
C LYS A 131 15.52 -7.46 4.32
N LYS A 132 15.54 -6.44 3.46
CA LYS A 132 15.36 -5.05 3.85
C LYS A 132 13.92 -4.80 4.36
N LEU A 133 12.93 -5.26 3.60
CA LEU A 133 11.51 -5.12 3.96
C LEU A 133 10.99 -6.41 4.62
N TRP A 134 11.72 -6.87 5.63
CA TRP A 134 11.49 -8.19 6.25
C TRP A 134 10.12 -8.35 6.91
N LEU A 135 9.52 -7.24 7.40
CA LEU A 135 8.19 -7.31 8.01
C LEU A 135 7.09 -7.52 6.96
N ALA A 136 7.19 -6.86 5.80
CA ALA A 136 6.28 -7.11 4.69
C ALA A 136 6.45 -8.54 4.16
N ASP A 137 7.68 -8.99 4.03
CA ASP A 137 7.96 -10.38 3.63
C ASP A 137 7.37 -11.39 4.61
N ALA A 138 7.48 -11.12 5.92
CA ALA A 138 6.89 -11.96 6.96
C ALA A 138 5.36 -12.05 6.82
N ARG A 139 4.69 -10.92 6.54
CA ARG A 139 3.23 -10.91 6.30
C ARG A 139 2.84 -11.83 5.15
N GLN A 140 3.56 -11.75 4.05
CA GLN A 140 3.26 -12.58 2.88
C GLN A 140 3.45 -14.07 3.14
N LYS A 141 4.34 -14.42 4.06
CA LYS A 141 4.60 -15.80 4.49
C LYS A 141 3.67 -16.28 5.60
N GLY A 142 2.79 -15.41 6.10
CA GLY A 142 1.89 -15.73 7.20
C GLY A 142 2.55 -15.71 8.57
N HIS A 143 3.75 -15.12 8.70
CA HIS A 143 4.52 -15.09 9.94
C HIS A 143 4.20 -13.86 10.78
N MET A 144 2.95 -13.66 11.15
CA MET A 144 2.51 -12.46 11.87
C MET A 144 3.06 -12.37 13.29
N HIS A 145 3.55 -13.48 13.85
CA HIS A 145 4.26 -13.45 15.14
C HIS A 145 5.50 -12.55 15.11
N VAL A 146 6.12 -12.39 13.94
CA VAL A 146 7.26 -11.50 13.75
C VAL A 146 6.84 -10.04 13.96
N TRP A 147 5.66 -9.67 13.48
CA TRP A 147 5.08 -8.33 13.69
C TRP A 147 4.78 -8.09 15.17
N ALA A 148 4.19 -9.07 15.84
CA ALA A 148 3.88 -8.96 17.26
C ALA A 148 5.15 -8.72 18.08
N LYS A 149 6.25 -9.42 17.78
CA LYS A 149 7.54 -9.21 18.44
C LYS A 149 8.10 -7.81 18.18
N PHE A 150 8.03 -7.35 16.95
CA PHE A 150 8.50 -6.01 16.59
C PHE A 150 7.72 -4.93 17.33
N ASP A 151 6.40 -5.03 17.34
CA ASP A 151 5.52 -4.06 18.00
C ASP A 151 5.75 -4.07 19.53
N ALA A 152 5.93 -5.26 20.13
CA ALA A 152 6.21 -5.38 21.55
C ALA A 152 7.54 -4.72 21.95
N ARG A 153 8.59 -4.89 21.14
CA ARG A 153 9.89 -4.25 21.38
C ARG A 153 9.80 -2.73 21.29
N ASN A 154 9.08 -2.21 20.31
CA ASN A 154 8.91 -0.78 20.13
C ASN A 154 8.09 -0.17 21.26
N ASN A 155 7.04 -0.84 21.72
CA ASN A 155 6.23 -0.39 22.84
C ASN A 155 7.07 -0.37 24.13
N ALA A 156 7.88 -1.40 24.38
CA ALA A 156 8.78 -1.46 25.54
C ALA A 156 9.82 -0.35 25.49
N ALA A 157 10.42 -0.09 24.33
CA ALA A 157 11.39 1.00 24.14
C ALA A 157 10.76 2.37 24.40
N SER A 158 9.55 2.62 23.88
CA SER A 158 8.82 3.86 24.11
C SER A 158 8.50 4.09 25.58
N LYS A 159 8.23 3.03 26.33
CA LYS A 159 7.94 3.13 27.78
C LYS A 159 9.19 3.34 28.62
N ALA A 160 10.36 2.94 28.13
CA ALA A 160 11.63 3.10 28.84
C ALA A 160 12.20 4.52 28.72
N GLU A 161 11.71 5.31 27.79
CA GLU A 161 12.04 6.72 27.65
C GLU A 161 11.12 7.54 28.57
#